data_ec6569ff0c50ca8c65bdca2d85a5d861
#
_entry.id   ec6569ff0c50ca8c65bdca2d85a5d861
#
_cell.length_a   1.000
_cell.length_b   1.000
_cell.length_c   1.000
_cell.angle_alpha   90.00
_cell.angle_beta   90.00
_cell.angle_gamma   90.00
#
_symmetry.space_group_name_H-M   'P 1'
#
loop_
_entity.id
_entity.type
_entity.pdbx_description
1 polymer ?
#
loop_
_entity_poly.entity_id
_entity_poly.type
_entity_poly.pdbx_seq_one_letter_code
_entity_poly.pdbx_strand_id
1 'polypeptide(L)'
;MKYTLAIVLALVTLISAQEPELPGWGIYVGAGMGSAAFEDDMGADIGFEPALPFIGVNKGVMLGLPMVVNVGFGKRSYNMEMDLFGETVTTTTSLDYLDVAAFMPYPLGPGFAQLGALYGTPLGGKFTSESGGMELSEDVESDDLDPDFGLILAYAYPINEQISVNAGYYLGLAEQSDGGPKFNGLFVLLGYTF
;
A
#
# COMPACT_ATOMS: atom_id res chain seq x y z
N MET A 1 -13.51 -24.56 15.55
CA MET A 1 -12.35 -24.05 16.30
C MET A 1 -11.18 -25.05 16.43
N LYS A 2 -11.37 -26.38 16.69
CA LYS A 2 -10.25 -27.33 16.84
C LYS A 2 -9.43 -27.53 15.56
N TYR A 3 -10.06 -27.48 14.39
CA TYR A 3 -9.38 -27.65 13.08
C TYR A 3 -8.69 -26.39 12.59
N THR A 4 -9.20 -25.21 12.96
CA THR A 4 -8.55 -23.91 12.61
C THR A 4 -7.19 -23.78 13.27
N LEU A 5 -7.07 -24.18 14.55
CA LEU A 5 -5.81 -24.18 15.28
C LEU A 5 -4.80 -25.19 14.69
N ALA A 6 -5.27 -26.38 14.28
CA ALA A 6 -4.42 -27.40 13.66
C ALA A 6 -3.91 -26.97 12.28
N ILE A 7 -4.73 -26.28 11.48
CA ILE A 7 -4.33 -25.72 10.18
C ILE A 7 -3.30 -24.59 10.38
N VAL A 8 -3.52 -23.71 11.34
CA VAL A 8 -2.56 -22.64 11.67
C VAL A 8 -1.25 -23.22 12.19
N LEU A 9 -1.28 -24.24 13.07
CA LEU A 9 -0.05 -24.92 13.52
C LEU A 9 0.66 -25.66 12.39
N ALA A 10 -0.07 -26.32 11.49
CA ALA A 10 0.51 -27.01 10.33
C ALA A 10 1.13 -26.00 9.33
N LEU A 11 0.51 -24.84 9.13
CA LEU A 11 1.08 -23.75 8.35
C LEU A 11 2.37 -23.20 8.99
N VAL A 12 2.37 -22.99 10.31
CA VAL A 12 3.56 -22.52 11.05
C VAL A 12 4.70 -23.53 10.99
N THR A 13 4.41 -24.84 11.07
CA THR A 13 5.47 -25.87 10.98
C THR A 13 6.00 -26.07 9.57
N LEU A 14 5.20 -25.85 8.53
CA LEU A 14 5.66 -25.84 7.14
C LEU A 14 6.56 -24.62 6.84
N ILE A 15 6.33 -23.49 7.51
CA ILE A 15 7.17 -22.28 7.42
C ILE A 15 8.60 -22.53 7.96
N SER A 16 8.73 -23.40 8.97
CA SER A 16 10.02 -23.70 9.62
C SER A 16 10.94 -24.62 8.78
N ALA A 17 10.46 -25.20 7.67
CA ALA A 17 11.20 -26.20 6.90
C ALA A 17 12.13 -25.62 5.81
N GLN A 18 11.99 -24.35 5.46
CA GLN A 18 12.89 -23.64 4.54
C GLN A 18 13.19 -22.27 5.11
N GLU A 19 14.39 -22.06 5.61
CA GLU A 19 14.86 -20.70 5.92
C GLU A 19 15.00 -19.96 4.58
N PRO A 20 14.14 -18.96 4.27
CA PRO A 20 14.32 -18.17 3.07
C PRO A 20 15.61 -17.38 3.19
N GLU A 21 16.46 -17.43 2.17
CA GLU A 21 17.58 -16.49 2.07
C GLU A 21 16.99 -15.07 2.04
N LEU A 22 17.28 -14.30 3.08
CA LEU A 22 16.81 -12.94 3.18
C LEU A 22 17.61 -12.05 2.24
N PRO A 23 16.94 -11.15 1.48
CA PRO A 23 17.62 -10.23 0.59
C PRO A 23 18.58 -9.33 1.37
N GLY A 24 19.70 -9.00 0.77
CA GLY A 24 20.61 -7.97 1.22
C GLY A 24 19.95 -6.59 1.25
N TRP A 25 20.74 -5.54 1.17
CA TRP A 25 20.23 -4.21 0.89
C TRP A 25 19.71 -4.14 -0.55
N GLY A 26 18.62 -3.43 -0.75
CA GLY A 26 18.07 -3.21 -2.07
C GLY A 26 17.36 -1.86 -2.17
N ILE A 27 17.01 -1.52 -3.38
CA ILE A 27 16.15 -0.38 -3.72
C ILE A 27 14.92 -0.89 -4.45
N TYR A 28 13.84 -0.13 -4.39
CA TYR A 28 12.65 -0.40 -5.18
C TYR A 28 12.08 0.88 -5.77
N VAL A 29 11.43 0.72 -6.92
CA VAL A 29 10.63 1.75 -7.58
C VAL A 29 9.37 1.10 -8.12
N GLY A 30 8.27 1.82 -8.13
CA GLY A 30 7.03 1.28 -8.65
C GLY A 30 5.90 2.27 -8.79
N ALA A 31 4.76 1.68 -9.07
CA ALA A 31 3.52 2.38 -9.36
C ALA A 31 2.34 1.65 -8.71
N GLY A 32 1.26 2.35 -8.50
CA GLY A 32 0.03 1.80 -8.00
C GLY A 32 -1.20 2.51 -8.52
N MET A 33 -2.33 1.97 -8.13
CA MET A 33 -3.64 2.61 -8.27
C MET A 33 -4.30 2.57 -6.90
N GLY A 34 -4.62 3.75 -6.38
CA GLY A 34 -5.27 3.92 -5.10
C GLY A 34 -6.78 4.12 -5.25
N SER A 35 -7.50 3.75 -4.22
CA SER A 35 -8.91 4.01 -4.01
C SER A 35 -9.13 4.29 -2.53
N ALA A 36 -10.34 4.68 -2.16
CA ALA A 36 -10.69 4.98 -0.79
C ALA A 36 -11.99 4.26 -0.38
N ALA A 37 -12.11 3.95 0.91
CA ALA A 37 -13.35 3.45 1.48
C ALA A 37 -13.83 4.44 2.54
N PHE A 38 -15.06 4.93 2.38
CA PHE A 38 -15.74 5.81 3.32
C PHE A 38 -16.76 5.00 4.13
N GLU A 39 -17.02 5.41 5.37
CA GLU A 39 -18.11 4.82 6.16
C GLU A 39 -19.48 5.27 5.62
N ASP A 40 -19.57 6.51 5.13
CA ASP A 40 -20.74 7.06 4.43
C ASP A 40 -20.24 7.82 3.19
N ASP A 41 -20.46 7.26 2.00
CA ASP A 41 -20.04 7.84 0.73
C ASP A 41 -21.01 8.92 0.20
N MET A 42 -22.13 9.14 0.90
CA MET A 42 -23.18 10.08 0.51
C MET A 42 -23.66 9.91 -0.95
N GLY A 43 -23.47 8.71 -1.52
CA GLY A 43 -23.84 8.40 -2.90
C GLY A 43 -22.81 8.83 -3.94
N ALA A 44 -21.59 9.12 -3.53
CA ALA A 44 -20.47 9.38 -4.43
C ALA A 44 -19.94 8.07 -5.06
N ASP A 45 -19.49 8.15 -6.29
CA ASP A 45 -18.75 7.06 -6.95
C ASP A 45 -17.25 7.20 -6.67
N ILE A 46 -16.67 6.20 -6.01
CA ILE A 46 -15.26 6.19 -5.63
C ILE A 46 -14.46 5.37 -6.62
N GLY A 47 -13.62 6.04 -7.39
CA GLY A 47 -12.79 5.44 -8.42
C GLY A 47 -11.36 5.16 -7.98
N PHE A 48 -10.64 4.47 -8.88
CA PHE A 48 -9.20 4.27 -8.77
C PHE A 48 -8.43 5.41 -9.44
N GLU A 49 -7.39 5.90 -8.76
CA GLU A 49 -6.53 6.96 -9.26
C GLU A 49 -5.06 6.50 -9.25
N PRO A 50 -4.25 6.84 -10.27
CA PRO A 50 -2.82 6.54 -10.27
C PRO A 50 -2.12 7.08 -9.02
N ALA A 51 -1.40 6.20 -8.33
CA ALA A 51 -0.58 6.51 -7.15
C ALA A 51 0.88 6.31 -7.52
N LEU A 52 1.58 7.39 -7.87
CA LEU A 52 2.95 7.41 -8.38
C LEU A 52 3.76 8.55 -7.76
N PRO A 53 5.05 8.38 -7.53
CA PRO A 53 5.85 7.14 -7.54
C PRO A 53 5.81 6.42 -6.19
N PHE A 54 6.18 5.13 -6.18
CA PHE A 54 6.69 4.44 -5.00
C PHE A 54 8.21 4.29 -5.17
N ILE A 55 9.00 4.75 -4.21
CA ILE A 55 10.46 4.63 -4.25
C ILE A 55 11.04 4.48 -2.85
N GLY A 56 12.00 3.60 -2.68
CA GLY A 56 12.62 3.41 -1.37
C GLY A 56 13.73 2.39 -1.35
N VAL A 57 14.10 2.03 -0.14
CA VAL A 57 15.11 1.02 0.16
C VAL A 57 14.49 -0.13 0.93
N ASN A 58 15.08 -1.31 0.79
CA ASN A 58 14.66 -2.49 1.55
C ASN A 58 15.85 -3.27 2.10
N LYS A 59 15.56 -4.10 3.09
CA LYS A 59 16.53 -5.04 3.67
C LYS A 59 15.82 -6.22 4.29
N GLY A 60 16.37 -7.42 4.05
CA GLY A 60 16.03 -8.60 4.82
C GLY A 60 16.63 -8.54 6.22
N VAL A 61 15.85 -8.84 7.23
CA VAL A 61 16.25 -8.85 8.64
C VAL A 61 15.68 -10.08 9.34
N MET A 62 16.42 -10.59 10.33
CA MET A 62 15.94 -11.69 11.17
C MET A 62 15.52 -11.11 12.55
N LEU A 63 14.22 -11.03 12.79
CA LEU A 63 13.63 -10.56 14.05
C LEU A 63 12.87 -11.70 14.75
N GLY A 64 13.56 -12.84 14.97
CA GLY A 64 12.93 -14.09 15.38
C GLY A 64 12.20 -14.83 14.24
N LEU A 65 11.74 -14.09 13.26
CA LEU A 65 11.19 -14.55 11.98
C LEU A 65 11.88 -13.82 10.84
N PRO A 66 11.99 -14.45 9.65
CA PRO A 66 12.50 -13.77 8.46
C PRO A 66 11.53 -12.67 8.03
N MET A 67 12.03 -11.46 7.87
CA MET A 67 11.25 -10.29 7.45
C MET A 67 12.00 -9.48 6.42
N VAL A 68 11.27 -8.80 5.56
CA VAL A 68 11.79 -7.74 4.68
C VAL A 68 11.21 -6.42 5.16
N VAL A 69 12.07 -5.48 5.49
CA VAL A 69 11.67 -4.12 5.89
C VAL A 69 11.93 -3.18 4.73
N ASN A 70 10.91 -2.40 4.38
CA ASN A 70 10.95 -1.35 3.38
C ASN A 70 10.82 0.01 4.05
N VAL A 71 11.58 1.00 3.58
CA VAL A 71 11.43 2.41 3.95
C VAL A 71 11.47 3.23 2.68
N GLY A 72 10.49 4.11 2.48
CA GLY A 72 10.44 4.89 1.24
C GLY A 72 9.29 5.87 1.19
N PHE A 73 9.14 6.48 0.02
CA PHE A 73 8.05 7.38 -0.30
C PHE A 73 6.99 6.64 -1.08
N GLY A 74 5.74 6.88 -0.72
CA GLY A 74 4.57 6.36 -1.40
C GLY A 74 3.49 7.42 -1.51
N LYS A 75 2.61 7.25 -2.50
CA LYS A 75 1.49 8.14 -2.74
C LYS A 75 0.17 7.41 -2.47
N ARG A 76 -0.80 8.11 -1.88
CA ARG A 76 -2.19 7.67 -1.74
C ARG A 76 -3.03 8.54 -2.65
N SER A 77 -3.76 7.93 -3.56
CA SER A 77 -4.62 8.68 -4.49
C SER A 77 -5.95 7.98 -4.65
N TYR A 78 -7.00 8.76 -4.82
CA TYR A 78 -8.32 8.29 -5.22
C TYR A 78 -9.08 9.43 -5.90
N ASN A 79 -10.09 9.11 -6.69
CA ASN A 79 -11.05 10.08 -7.19
C ASN A 79 -12.44 9.79 -6.61
N MET A 80 -13.23 10.83 -6.55
CA MET A 80 -14.61 10.80 -6.09
C MET A 80 -15.46 11.64 -7.05
N GLU A 81 -16.51 11.04 -7.58
CA GLU A 81 -17.46 11.71 -8.47
C GLU A 81 -18.83 11.85 -7.79
N MET A 82 -19.38 13.04 -7.82
CA MET A 82 -20.72 13.34 -7.33
C MET A 82 -21.50 14.17 -8.33
N ASP A 83 -22.78 13.83 -8.51
CA ASP A 83 -23.70 14.66 -9.27
C ASP A 83 -24.38 15.70 -8.36
N LEU A 84 -24.02 16.96 -8.56
CA LEU A 84 -24.57 18.09 -7.81
C LEU A 84 -25.37 19.00 -8.77
N PHE A 85 -26.67 19.09 -8.55
CA PHE A 85 -27.58 19.96 -9.35
C PHE A 85 -27.55 19.71 -10.86
N GLY A 86 -27.21 18.47 -11.30
CA GLY A 86 -27.14 18.09 -12.71
C GLY A 86 -25.77 18.35 -13.36
N GLU A 87 -24.77 18.71 -12.58
CA GLU A 87 -23.37 18.77 -12.99
C GLU A 87 -22.57 17.73 -12.22
N THR A 88 -21.68 17.02 -12.91
CA THR A 88 -20.75 16.08 -12.29
C THR A 88 -19.54 16.85 -11.76
N VAL A 89 -19.29 16.70 -10.47
CA VAL A 89 -18.09 17.21 -9.79
C VAL A 89 -17.15 16.04 -9.53
N THR A 90 -15.95 16.12 -10.06
CA THR A 90 -14.89 15.13 -9.83
C THR A 90 -13.86 15.72 -8.87
N THR A 91 -13.59 15.04 -7.76
CA THR A 91 -12.56 15.42 -6.82
C THR A 91 -11.46 14.36 -6.80
N THR A 92 -10.23 14.75 -7.10
CA THR A 92 -9.04 13.90 -7.02
C THR A 92 -8.22 14.28 -5.81
N THR A 93 -7.94 13.29 -4.97
CA THR A 93 -7.05 13.41 -3.81
C THR A 93 -5.75 12.71 -4.12
N SER A 94 -4.63 13.36 -3.81
CA SER A 94 -3.29 12.80 -4.00
C SER A 94 -2.38 13.23 -2.85
N LEU A 95 -2.05 12.31 -1.95
CA LEU A 95 -1.31 12.56 -0.72
C LEU A 95 0.01 11.81 -0.74
N ASP A 96 1.05 12.45 -0.21
CA ASP A 96 2.41 11.93 -0.13
C ASP A 96 2.70 11.43 1.29
N TYR A 97 3.34 10.25 1.39
CA TYR A 97 3.68 9.60 2.65
C TYR A 97 5.13 9.13 2.69
N LEU A 98 5.71 9.20 3.88
CA LEU A 98 6.91 8.43 4.22
C LEU A 98 6.46 7.11 4.84
N ASP A 99 6.74 6.02 4.16
CA ASP A 99 6.27 4.68 4.51
C ASP A 99 7.36 3.84 5.16
N VAL A 100 6.98 3.09 6.19
CA VAL A 100 7.74 1.97 6.74
C VAL A 100 6.85 0.73 6.66
N ALA A 101 7.30 -0.29 5.93
CA ALA A 101 6.57 -1.55 5.82
C ALA A 101 7.44 -2.72 6.24
N ALA A 102 6.82 -3.74 6.81
CA ALA A 102 7.46 -4.97 7.19
C ALA A 102 6.67 -6.15 6.66
N PHE A 103 7.35 -7.05 5.94
CA PHE A 103 6.76 -8.21 5.27
C PHE A 103 7.37 -9.50 5.78
N MET A 104 6.56 -10.51 5.94
CA MET A 104 6.98 -11.88 6.16
C MET A 104 6.91 -12.63 4.83
N PRO A 105 8.05 -12.99 4.20
CA PRO A 105 8.05 -13.75 2.96
C PRO A 105 7.77 -15.22 3.26
N TYR A 106 6.87 -15.82 2.49
CA TYR A 106 6.55 -17.23 2.53
C TYR A 106 6.77 -17.84 1.14
N PRO A 107 7.66 -18.82 1.00
CA PRO A 107 7.92 -19.48 -0.29
C PRO A 107 6.63 -20.05 -0.89
N LEU A 108 6.30 -19.66 -2.12
CA LEU A 108 5.10 -20.10 -2.83
C LEU A 108 5.41 -20.25 -4.34
N GLY A 109 5.58 -21.47 -4.79
CA GLY A 109 5.97 -21.75 -6.16
C GLY A 109 7.34 -21.14 -6.51
N PRO A 110 7.46 -20.40 -7.63
CA PRO A 110 8.72 -19.79 -8.06
C PRO A 110 9.07 -18.47 -7.35
N GLY A 111 8.25 -18.03 -6.40
CA GLY A 111 8.40 -16.76 -5.71
C GLY A 111 7.97 -16.84 -4.24
N PHE A 112 7.56 -15.70 -3.71
CA PHE A 112 7.22 -15.56 -2.30
C PHE A 112 5.87 -14.83 -2.15
N ALA A 113 4.92 -15.46 -1.47
CA ALA A 113 3.79 -14.73 -0.91
C ALA A 113 4.30 -13.88 0.26
N GLN A 114 3.81 -12.66 0.38
CA GLN A 114 4.22 -11.72 1.42
C GLN A 114 2.98 -11.21 2.13
N LEU A 115 2.96 -11.36 3.45
CA LEU A 115 1.99 -10.72 4.32
C LEU A 115 2.74 -9.69 5.17
N GLY A 116 2.24 -8.48 5.23
CA GLY A 116 2.93 -7.41 5.93
C GLY A 116 1.98 -6.36 6.49
N ALA A 117 2.59 -5.44 7.22
CA ALA A 117 1.95 -4.23 7.69
C ALA A 117 2.74 -3.02 7.20
N LEU A 118 2.03 -1.92 7.02
CA LEU A 118 2.59 -0.64 6.60
C LEU A 118 2.14 0.42 7.59
N TYR A 119 3.05 1.32 7.93
CA TYR A 119 2.81 2.56 8.63
C TYR A 119 3.35 3.70 7.79
N GLY A 120 2.49 4.69 7.49
CA GLY A 120 2.80 5.88 6.70
C GLY A 120 2.66 7.14 7.52
N THR A 121 3.66 8.00 7.47
CA THR A 121 3.61 9.35 8.02
C THR A 121 3.28 10.32 6.89
N PRO A 122 2.21 11.14 7.00
CA PRO A 122 1.85 12.07 5.95
C PRO A 122 2.90 13.17 5.78
N LEU A 123 3.12 13.58 4.55
CA LEU A 123 4.02 14.69 4.18
C LEU A 123 3.25 15.86 3.59
N GLY A 124 1.94 15.71 3.36
CA GLY A 124 1.05 16.63 2.71
C GLY A 124 0.53 16.09 1.38
N GLY A 125 0.01 16.95 0.54
CA GLY A 125 -0.53 16.54 -0.75
C GLY A 125 -1.38 17.59 -1.43
N LYS A 126 -2.35 17.13 -2.23
CA LYS A 126 -3.19 18.02 -3.03
C LYS A 126 -4.60 17.46 -3.19
N PHE A 127 -5.58 18.35 -3.07
CA PHE A 127 -6.93 18.17 -3.55
C PHE A 127 -7.11 18.92 -4.87
N THR A 128 -7.76 18.27 -5.86
CA THR A 128 -8.14 18.93 -7.10
C THR A 128 -9.61 18.63 -7.35
N SER A 129 -10.44 19.67 -7.51
CA SER A 129 -11.86 19.56 -7.82
C SER A 129 -12.16 20.15 -9.20
N GLU A 130 -12.86 19.40 -10.03
CA GLU A 130 -13.24 19.77 -11.39
C GLU A 130 -14.76 19.77 -11.53
N SER A 131 -15.31 20.89 -12.03
CA SER A 131 -16.74 21.03 -12.33
C SER A 131 -16.95 22.04 -13.45
N GLY A 132 -17.79 21.70 -14.45
CA GLY A 132 -18.14 22.61 -15.55
C GLY A 132 -16.95 23.17 -16.33
N GLY A 133 -15.79 22.48 -16.36
CA GLY A 133 -14.55 22.93 -17.00
C GLY A 133 -13.74 23.94 -16.17
N MET A 134 -14.10 24.15 -14.92
CA MET A 134 -13.31 24.87 -13.93
C MET A 134 -12.57 23.89 -13.04
N GLU A 135 -11.28 24.11 -12.81
CA GLU A 135 -10.43 23.35 -11.91
C GLU A 135 -10.03 24.23 -10.72
N LEU A 136 -10.25 23.71 -9.53
CA LEU A 136 -9.77 24.29 -8.27
C LEU A 136 -8.82 23.29 -7.61
N SER A 137 -7.64 23.77 -7.22
CA SER A 137 -6.62 22.95 -6.58
C SER A 137 -6.20 23.58 -5.26
N GLU A 138 -6.11 22.78 -4.22
CA GLU A 138 -5.73 23.18 -2.86
C GLU A 138 -4.66 22.23 -2.34
N ASP A 139 -3.62 22.80 -1.73
CA ASP A 139 -2.58 22.02 -1.06
C ASP A 139 -3.08 21.57 0.32
N VAL A 140 -2.77 20.33 0.70
CA VAL A 140 -3.09 19.75 2.00
C VAL A 140 -1.82 19.71 2.83
N GLU A 141 -1.84 20.31 4.01
CA GLU A 141 -0.71 20.29 4.94
C GLU A 141 -0.66 18.95 5.68
N SER A 142 0.56 18.54 6.06
CA SER A 142 0.76 17.27 6.79
C SER A 142 0.07 17.25 8.15
N ASP A 143 -0.11 18.42 8.77
CA ASP A 143 -0.70 18.57 10.09
C ASP A 143 -2.22 18.36 10.10
N ASP A 144 -2.85 18.38 8.91
CA ASP A 144 -4.29 18.12 8.72
C ASP A 144 -4.59 16.64 8.46
N LEU A 145 -3.55 15.80 8.43
CA LEU A 145 -3.65 14.38 8.07
C LEU A 145 -3.19 13.48 9.21
N ASP A 146 -3.92 12.40 9.42
CA ASP A 146 -3.53 11.34 10.34
C ASP A 146 -2.55 10.35 9.68
N PRO A 147 -1.69 9.68 10.47
CA PRO A 147 -0.85 8.61 9.98
C PRO A 147 -1.68 7.46 9.39
N ASP A 148 -1.25 6.94 8.25
CA ASP A 148 -1.86 5.80 7.61
C ASP A 148 -1.29 4.49 8.19
N PHE A 149 -2.16 3.50 8.40
CA PHE A 149 -1.79 2.16 8.84
C PHE A 149 -2.64 1.13 8.12
N GLY A 150 -2.01 0.04 7.67
CA GLY A 150 -2.76 -1.00 7.00
C GLY A 150 -1.98 -2.30 6.81
N LEU A 151 -2.65 -3.24 6.17
CA LEU A 151 -2.12 -4.56 5.85
C LEU A 151 -1.75 -4.61 4.36
N ILE A 152 -0.71 -5.40 4.06
CA ILE A 152 -0.30 -5.68 2.69
C ILE A 152 -0.32 -7.18 2.45
N LEU A 153 -0.93 -7.57 1.34
CA LEU A 153 -0.80 -8.89 0.75
C LEU A 153 -0.14 -8.73 -0.61
N ALA A 154 1.01 -9.38 -0.82
CA ALA A 154 1.76 -9.27 -2.05
C ALA A 154 2.35 -10.61 -2.49
N TYR A 155 2.81 -10.63 -3.74
CA TYR A 155 3.61 -11.71 -4.29
C TYR A 155 4.88 -11.13 -4.91
N ALA A 156 6.03 -11.62 -4.46
CA ALA A 156 7.34 -11.28 -4.98
C ALA A 156 7.83 -12.38 -5.91
N TYR A 157 8.11 -12.03 -7.17
CA TYR A 157 8.66 -12.92 -8.17
C TYR A 157 10.11 -12.52 -8.47
N PRO A 158 11.12 -13.36 -8.13
CA PRO A 158 12.50 -13.10 -8.50
C PRO A 158 12.68 -13.39 -10.00
N ILE A 159 13.12 -12.38 -10.75
CA ILE A 159 13.51 -12.53 -12.16
C ILE A 159 14.90 -13.16 -12.22
N ASN A 160 15.78 -12.74 -11.32
CA ASN A 160 17.11 -13.30 -11.10
C ASN A 160 17.56 -13.01 -9.64
N GLU A 161 18.83 -13.27 -9.30
CA GLU A 161 19.36 -13.07 -7.95
C GLU A 161 19.29 -11.61 -7.46
N GLN A 162 19.25 -10.64 -8.37
CA GLN A 162 19.28 -9.22 -8.06
C GLN A 162 17.96 -8.51 -8.31
N ILE A 163 17.16 -8.98 -9.27
CA ILE A 163 15.96 -8.29 -9.75
C ILE A 163 14.71 -9.06 -9.35
N SER A 164 13.76 -8.38 -8.75
CA SER A 164 12.43 -8.91 -8.42
C SER A 164 11.31 -7.98 -8.87
N VAL A 165 10.16 -8.57 -9.17
CA VAL A 165 8.89 -7.85 -9.34
C VAL A 165 7.98 -8.23 -8.19
N ASN A 166 7.40 -7.24 -7.52
CA ASN A 166 6.44 -7.43 -6.45
C ASN A 166 5.11 -6.81 -6.89
N ALA A 167 4.03 -7.55 -6.76
CA ALA A 167 2.68 -7.04 -6.99
C ALA A 167 1.82 -7.36 -5.78
N GLY A 168 0.97 -6.42 -5.38
CA GLY A 168 0.18 -6.61 -4.18
C GLY A 168 -0.97 -5.64 -4.04
N TYR A 169 -1.67 -5.83 -2.93
CA TYR A 169 -2.79 -5.03 -2.49
C TYR A 169 -2.51 -4.49 -1.09
N TYR A 170 -2.77 -3.20 -0.91
CA TYR A 170 -2.76 -2.51 0.36
C TYR A 170 -4.20 -2.32 0.84
N LEU A 171 -4.48 -2.70 2.08
CA LEU A 171 -5.74 -2.51 2.78
C LEU A 171 -5.50 -1.57 3.95
N GLY A 172 -5.90 -0.31 3.82
CA GLY A 172 -5.84 0.68 4.89
C GLY A 172 -6.85 0.37 5.99
N LEU A 173 -6.40 0.51 7.23
CA LEU A 173 -7.20 0.30 8.44
C LEU A 173 -7.42 1.62 9.21
N ALA A 174 -6.52 2.59 9.05
CA ALA A 174 -6.64 3.91 9.63
C ALA A 174 -7.44 4.85 8.71
N GLU A 175 -8.17 5.76 9.31
CA GLU A 175 -8.78 6.91 8.63
C GLU A 175 -7.73 7.99 8.42
N GLN A 176 -7.87 8.77 7.33
CA GLN A 176 -6.96 9.87 7.00
C GLN A 176 -7.09 11.07 7.92
N SER A 177 -8.27 11.24 8.49
CA SER A 177 -8.68 12.28 9.43
C SER A 177 -9.92 11.78 10.14
N ASP A 178 -10.39 12.49 11.17
CA ASP A 178 -11.61 12.11 11.91
C ASP A 178 -12.83 12.03 10.96
N GLY A 179 -13.36 10.82 10.78
CA GLY A 179 -14.44 10.51 9.82
C GLY A 179 -13.99 10.49 8.34
N GLY A 180 -12.70 10.55 8.07
CA GLY A 180 -12.15 10.48 6.71
C GLY A 180 -12.10 9.06 6.14
N PRO A 181 -11.67 8.93 4.86
CA PRO A 181 -11.59 7.64 4.20
C PRO A 181 -10.42 6.80 4.68
N LYS A 182 -10.52 5.48 4.46
CA LYS A 182 -9.44 4.51 4.55
C LYS A 182 -8.90 4.20 3.16
N PHE A 183 -7.58 4.25 2.99
CA PHE A 183 -6.98 3.98 1.68
C PHE A 183 -6.92 2.51 1.36
N ASN A 184 -7.11 2.21 0.08
CA ASN A 184 -6.88 0.90 -0.50
C ASN A 184 -6.12 1.06 -1.81
N GLY A 185 -5.39 0.03 -2.24
CA GLY A 185 -4.72 0.16 -3.52
C GLY A 185 -3.99 -1.08 -3.99
N LEU A 186 -3.82 -1.14 -5.30
CA LEU A 186 -2.96 -2.09 -5.99
C LEU A 186 -1.61 -1.44 -6.23
N PHE A 187 -0.54 -2.22 -6.19
CA PHE A 187 0.79 -1.74 -6.53
C PHE A 187 1.62 -2.79 -7.26
N VAL A 188 2.58 -2.31 -8.04
CA VAL A 188 3.64 -3.10 -8.66
C VAL A 188 4.96 -2.40 -8.42
N LEU A 189 5.94 -3.13 -7.87
CA LEU A 189 7.28 -2.63 -7.58
C LEU A 189 8.32 -3.46 -8.31
N LEU A 190 9.33 -2.80 -8.86
CA LEU A 190 10.56 -3.40 -9.35
C LEU A 190 11.63 -3.21 -8.27
N GLY A 191 12.20 -4.30 -7.78
CA GLY A 191 13.26 -4.31 -6.78
C GLY A 191 14.61 -4.68 -7.39
N TYR A 192 15.69 -4.07 -6.85
CA TYR A 192 17.07 -4.42 -7.13
C TYR A 192 17.81 -4.64 -5.82
N THR A 193 18.45 -5.80 -5.66
CA THR A 193 19.26 -6.20 -4.49
C THR A 193 20.74 -6.13 -4.82
N PHE A 194 21.54 -5.54 -3.92
CA PHE A 194 23.00 -5.39 -4.08
C PHE A 194 23.77 -6.62 -3.65
#